data_420bdd0f9cacb4efd98b4e6d87b5fef2
#
_entry.id   420bdd0f9cacb4efd98b4e6d87b5fef2
#
_cell.length_a   1.000
_cell.length_b   1.000
_cell.length_c   1.000
_cell.angle_alpha   90.00
_cell.angle_beta   90.00
_cell.angle_gamma   90.00
#
_symmetry.space_group_name_H-M   'P 1'
#
loop_
_entity.id
_entity.type
_entity.pdbx_description
1 polymer ?
#
loop_
_entity_poly.entity_id
_entity_poly.type
_entity_poly.pdbx_seq_one_letter_code
_entity_poly.pdbx_strand_id
1 'polypeptide(L)'
;MADSDEDPRVAVLRVAVVRLHRALAAHPVEFPDRGIAEEELAALAAMASGGIPETPRLRRSLLLIAGSIGSVSALSGPLAEVRSAVELFGGPPAR
;
A
#
# COMPACT_ATOMS: atom_id res chain seq x y z
N MET A 1 0.76 -22.91 -12.39
CA MET A 1 0.84 -22.48 -13.12
C MET A 1 0.37 -21.20 -13.58
N ALA A 2 -0.82 -20.89 -13.56
CA ALA A 2 -1.29 -19.68 -14.09
C ALA A 2 -0.67 -18.46 -13.48
N ASP A 3 -0.34 -18.54 -12.23
CA ASP A 3 0.16 -17.36 -11.59
C ASP A 3 1.62 -17.20 -11.78
N SER A 4 2.25 -18.02 -12.51
CA SER A 4 3.67 -17.89 -12.70
C SER A 4 4.03 -16.62 -13.46
N ASP A 5 3.05 -16.00 -14.13
CA ASP A 5 3.31 -14.76 -14.86
C ASP A 5 3.19 -13.53 -14.00
N GLU A 6 2.75 -13.66 -12.78
CA GLU A 6 2.58 -12.50 -11.93
C GLU A 6 3.93 -11.92 -11.55
N ASP A 7 4.03 -10.59 -11.66
CA ASP A 7 5.22 -9.87 -11.22
C ASP A 7 5.34 -10.03 -9.70
N PRO A 8 6.47 -10.54 -9.21
CA PRO A 8 6.62 -10.73 -7.75
C PRO A 8 6.46 -9.44 -6.95
N ARG A 9 6.78 -8.29 -7.54
CA ARG A 9 6.58 -7.03 -6.84
C ARG A 9 5.10 -6.75 -6.60
N VAL A 10 4.27 -7.14 -7.56
CA VAL A 10 2.81 -6.97 -7.42
C VAL A 10 2.29 -7.85 -6.30
N ALA A 11 2.79 -9.08 -6.21
CA ALA A 11 2.37 -9.98 -5.14
C ALA A 11 2.74 -9.43 -3.76
N VAL A 12 3.95 -8.88 -3.63
CA VAL A 12 4.39 -8.28 -2.38
C VAL A 12 3.51 -7.09 -2.02
N LEU A 13 3.22 -6.26 -3.00
CA LEU A 13 2.37 -5.09 -2.76
C LEU A 13 0.97 -5.51 -2.33
N ARG A 14 0.40 -6.50 -2.97
CA ARG A 14 -0.94 -6.96 -2.64
C ARG A 14 -1.02 -7.44 -1.19
N VAL A 15 -0.04 -8.22 -0.76
CA VAL A 15 -0.01 -8.72 0.61
C VAL A 15 0.13 -7.56 1.60
N ALA A 16 1.01 -6.60 1.31
CA ALA A 16 1.22 -5.48 2.21
C ALA A 16 -0.06 -4.63 2.34
N VAL A 17 -0.75 -4.42 1.23
CA VAL A 17 -1.99 -3.65 1.23
C VAL A 17 -3.07 -4.36 2.05
N VAL A 18 -3.19 -5.67 1.89
CA VAL A 18 -4.18 -6.44 2.66
C VAL A 18 -3.88 -6.34 4.15
N ARG A 19 -2.61 -6.44 4.52
CA ARG A 19 -2.24 -6.37 5.93
C ARG A 19 -2.55 -5.01 6.54
N LEU A 20 -2.24 -3.94 5.82
CA LEU A 20 -2.56 -2.61 6.32
C LEU A 20 -4.06 -2.40 6.40
N HIS A 21 -4.79 -2.88 5.40
CA HIS A 21 -6.24 -2.77 5.42
C HIS A 21 -6.84 -3.48 6.63
N ARG A 22 -6.34 -4.67 6.93
CA ARG A 22 -6.82 -5.41 8.11
C ARG A 22 -6.48 -4.69 9.40
N ALA A 23 -5.26 -4.17 9.50
CA ALA A 23 -4.84 -3.45 10.69
C ALA A 23 -5.69 -2.20 10.89
N LEU A 24 -5.98 -1.48 9.81
CA LEU A 24 -6.81 -0.30 9.88
C LEU A 24 -8.24 -0.66 10.30
N ALA A 25 -8.79 -1.73 9.72
CA ALA A 25 -10.15 -2.16 10.06
C ALA A 25 -10.25 -2.58 11.52
N ALA A 26 -9.19 -3.15 12.07
CA ALA A 26 -9.17 -3.59 13.46
C ALA A 26 -8.86 -2.47 14.43
N HIS A 27 -8.44 -1.30 13.93
CA HIS A 27 -8.08 -0.18 14.79
C HIS A 27 -9.36 0.48 15.31
N PRO A 28 -9.59 0.48 16.63
CA PRO A 28 -10.89 0.89 17.15
C PRO A 28 -11.10 2.39 17.23
N VAL A 29 -10.04 3.17 17.17
CA VAL A 29 -10.15 4.61 17.37
C VAL A 29 -10.44 5.29 16.04
N GLU A 30 -11.47 6.11 16.02
CA GLU A 30 -11.77 6.92 14.85
C GLU A 30 -10.82 8.09 14.76
N PHE A 31 -10.50 8.49 13.55
CA PHE A 31 -9.71 9.68 13.33
C PHE A 31 -10.16 10.32 12.01
N PRO A 32 -9.95 11.64 11.87
CA PRO A 32 -10.60 12.37 10.77
C PRO A 32 -10.25 11.87 9.39
N ASP A 33 -9.01 11.43 9.19
CA ASP A 33 -8.56 11.08 7.85
C ASP A 33 -8.68 9.59 7.54
N ARG A 34 -9.41 8.86 8.38
CA ARG A 34 -9.56 7.41 8.17
C ARG A 34 -10.16 7.11 6.80
N GLY A 35 -11.16 7.89 6.39
CA GLY A 35 -11.78 7.67 5.09
C GLY A 35 -10.81 7.83 3.93
N ILE A 36 -9.90 8.81 4.05
CA ILE A 36 -8.88 9.01 3.02
C ILE A 36 -7.98 7.78 2.94
N ALA A 37 -7.54 7.27 4.09
CA ALA A 37 -6.68 6.09 4.10
C ALA A 37 -7.39 4.89 3.48
N GLU A 38 -8.67 4.71 3.80
CA GLU A 38 -9.43 3.59 3.25
C GLU A 38 -9.58 3.69 1.75
N GLU A 39 -9.86 4.88 1.25
CA GLU A 39 -9.99 5.10 -0.18
C GLU A 39 -8.68 4.84 -0.92
N GLU A 40 -7.58 5.32 -0.35
CA GLU A 40 -6.30 5.15 -1.03
C GLU A 40 -5.79 3.71 -0.95
N LEU A 41 -6.12 3.00 0.12
CA LEU A 41 -5.80 1.58 0.18
C LEU A 41 -6.59 0.80 -0.88
N ALA A 42 -7.85 1.17 -1.09
CA ALA A 42 -8.65 0.56 -2.15
C ALA A 42 -8.05 0.85 -3.51
N ALA A 43 -7.53 2.07 -3.70
CA ALA A 43 -6.87 2.42 -4.97
C ALA A 43 -5.61 1.59 -5.18
N LEU A 44 -4.80 1.40 -4.13
CA LEU A 44 -3.62 0.55 -4.24
C LEU A 44 -4.00 -0.89 -4.56
N ALA A 45 -5.04 -1.41 -3.92
CA ALA A 45 -5.50 -2.76 -4.18
C ALA A 45 -5.94 -2.92 -5.63
N ALA A 46 -6.65 -1.92 -6.16
CA ALA A 46 -7.10 -1.95 -7.55
C ALA A 46 -5.91 -1.92 -8.50
N MET A 47 -4.92 -1.08 -8.21
CA MET A 47 -3.73 -1.01 -9.05
C MET A 47 -2.96 -2.33 -9.03
N ALA A 48 -2.90 -2.99 -7.88
CA ALA A 48 -2.19 -4.27 -7.77
C ALA A 48 -2.93 -5.39 -8.48
N SER A 49 -4.22 -5.22 -8.73
CA SER A 49 -5.02 -6.23 -9.43
C SER A 49 -5.08 -6.03 -10.92
N GLY A 50 -4.68 -4.87 -11.41
CA GLY A 50 -4.85 -4.48 -12.82
C GLY A 50 -3.62 -4.64 -13.67
N GLY A 51 -2.63 -5.41 -13.22
CA GLY A 51 -1.39 -5.57 -13.96
C GLY A 51 -0.26 -4.85 -13.25
N ILE A 52 0.71 -4.36 -14.02
CA ILE A 52 1.84 -3.64 -13.43
C ILE A 52 1.43 -2.19 -13.22
N PRO A 53 1.41 -1.73 -11.97
CA PRO A 53 0.94 -0.37 -11.70
C PRO A 53 1.99 0.67 -12.04
N GLU A 54 1.51 1.89 -12.25
CA GLU A 54 2.39 3.02 -12.54
C GLU A 54 2.99 3.56 -11.23
N THR A 55 4.29 3.67 -11.19
CA THR A 55 5.00 4.07 -9.99
C THR A 55 4.54 5.43 -9.44
N PRO A 56 4.36 6.47 -10.27
CA PRO A 56 3.91 7.74 -9.70
C PRO A 56 2.55 7.65 -9.01
N ARG A 57 1.66 6.82 -9.52
CA ARG A 57 0.36 6.65 -8.89
C ARG A 57 0.47 5.91 -7.57
N LEU A 58 1.34 4.90 -7.52
CA LEU A 58 1.58 4.19 -6.27
C LEU A 58 2.11 5.14 -5.21
N ARG A 59 3.06 5.98 -5.59
CA ARG A 59 3.67 6.90 -4.65
C ARG A 59 2.68 7.94 -4.15
N ARG A 60 1.81 8.40 -5.02
CA ARG A 60 0.80 9.36 -4.63
C ARG A 60 -0.14 8.78 -3.59
N SER A 61 -0.64 7.56 -3.84
CA SER A 61 -1.51 6.90 -2.87
C SER A 61 -0.79 6.66 -1.56
N LEU A 62 0.47 6.25 -1.62
CA LEU A 62 1.26 6.05 -0.41
C LEU A 62 1.40 7.34 0.40
N LEU A 63 1.65 8.47 -0.27
CA LEU A 63 1.76 9.75 0.42
C LEU A 63 0.46 10.12 1.13
N LEU A 64 -0.66 9.89 0.46
CA LEU A 64 -1.95 10.19 1.08
C LEU A 64 -2.24 9.29 2.27
N ILE A 65 -1.89 8.01 2.16
CA ILE A 65 -2.05 7.10 3.27
C ILE A 65 -1.15 7.52 4.43
N ALA A 66 0.12 7.78 4.14
CA ALA A 66 1.07 8.17 5.18
C ALA A 66 0.65 9.45 5.87
N GLY A 67 0.11 10.40 5.12
CA GLY A 67 -0.39 11.64 5.71
C GLY A 67 -1.62 11.41 6.57
N SER A 68 -2.42 10.40 6.23
CA SER A 68 -3.65 10.13 6.96
C SER A 68 -3.43 9.34 8.24
N ILE A 69 -2.52 8.38 8.23
CA ILE A 69 -2.37 7.47 9.36
C ILE A 69 -0.96 7.45 9.94
N GLY A 70 -0.08 8.28 9.42
CA GLY A 70 1.34 8.23 9.82
C GLY A 70 1.58 8.49 11.30
N SER A 71 0.65 9.20 11.95
CA SER A 71 0.78 9.48 13.38
C SER A 71 0.17 8.39 14.26
N VAL A 72 -0.46 7.39 13.67
CA VAL A 72 -1.08 6.30 14.43
C VAL A 72 -0.03 5.20 14.61
N SER A 73 0.58 5.15 15.77
CA SER A 73 1.72 4.25 15.97
C SER A 73 1.35 2.78 15.82
N ALA A 74 0.11 2.42 16.13
CA ALA A 74 -0.34 1.03 15.98
C ALA A 74 -0.33 0.57 14.52
N LEU A 75 -0.33 1.51 13.58
CA LEU A 75 -0.36 1.19 12.15
C LEU A 75 1.01 1.36 11.50
N SER A 76 2.03 1.73 12.26
CA SER A 76 3.33 2.07 11.67
C SER A 76 4.02 0.86 11.03
N GLY A 77 3.88 -0.32 11.61
CA GLY A 77 4.47 -1.52 11.04
C GLY A 77 3.87 -1.88 9.69
N PRO A 78 2.54 -2.06 9.61
CA PRO A 78 1.91 -2.34 8.33
C PRO A 78 2.11 -1.22 7.30
N LEU A 79 2.15 0.04 7.73
CA LEU A 79 2.42 1.14 6.80
C LEU A 79 3.83 1.03 6.24
N ALA A 80 4.80 0.68 7.07
CA ALA A 80 6.17 0.50 6.60
C ALA A 80 6.26 -0.63 5.57
N GLU A 81 5.48 -1.68 5.73
CA GLU A 81 5.45 -2.77 4.77
C GLU A 81 4.93 -2.28 3.41
N VAL A 82 3.88 -1.47 3.42
CA VAL A 82 3.36 -0.91 2.16
C VAL A 82 4.40 0.00 1.52
N ARG A 83 5.08 0.83 2.33
CA ARG A 83 6.12 1.70 1.81
C ARG A 83 7.23 0.91 1.13
N SER A 84 7.70 -0.14 1.78
CA SER A 84 8.75 -0.99 1.21
C SER A 84 8.29 -1.65 -0.08
N ALA A 85 7.04 -2.10 -0.12
CA ALA A 85 6.50 -2.74 -1.31
C ALA A 85 6.42 -1.76 -2.48
N VAL A 86 5.99 -0.52 -2.21
CA VAL A 86 5.92 0.50 -3.25
C VAL A 86 7.32 0.83 -3.77
N GLU A 87 8.30 0.84 -2.89
CA GLU A 87 9.68 1.15 -3.29
C GLU A 87 10.25 0.12 -4.24
N LEU A 88 9.74 -1.09 -4.25
CA LEU A 88 10.18 -2.09 -5.21
C LEU A 88 9.94 -1.66 -6.65
N PHE A 89 8.89 -0.87 -6.88
CA PHE A 89 8.55 -0.41 -8.23
C PHE A 89 9.35 0.81 -8.63
N GLY A 90 9.74 1.63 -7.66
CA GLY A 90 10.52 2.79 -7.95
C GLY A 90 11.97 2.62 -7.58
N GLY A 91 12.44 1.40 -7.65
CA GLY A 91 13.77 1.08 -7.21
C GLY A 91 14.83 1.98 -7.81
N PRO A 92 15.96 2.03 -7.19
CA PRO A 92 17.01 2.93 -7.66
C PRO A 92 17.47 2.52 -9.02
N PRO A 93 17.85 3.46 -9.80
CA PRO A 93 18.44 3.13 -11.07
C PRO A 93 19.70 2.35 -10.82
N ALA A 94 19.90 1.52 -11.69
CA ALA A 94 21.09 0.77 -11.56
C ALA A 94 22.22 1.71 -11.59
N ARG A 95 22.96 1.60 -10.99
CA ARG A 95 23.87 2.52 -11.00
C ARG A 95 24.76 2.12 -11.02
#